data_f5bdb1d4e9baf616f1f02994efbc8035
#
_entry.id   f5bdb1d4e9baf616f1f02994efbc8035
#
_cell.length_a   1.000
_cell.length_b   1.000
_cell.length_c   1.000
_cell.angle_alpha   90.00
_cell.angle_beta   90.00
_cell.angle_gamma   90.00
#
_symmetry.space_group_name_H-M   'P 1'
#
loop_
_entity.id
_entity.type
_entity.pdbx_description
1 polymer ?
#
loop_
_entity_poly.entity_id
_entity_poly.type
_entity_poly.pdbx_seq_one_letter_code
_entity_poly.pdbx_strand_id
1 'polypeptide(L)'
;MTQFIESSIELVLRPQPNPTTKKTVFRAVFVLASVAWCMFTLGNATLANAESTISCPSGTYDMLDWMTLDSSLRSTYHLEGTSNPLYTTWTPGSGKFYWIEGGLGYPWDIQLYDSKYIYLWITEMSWTVPQSYKKFTNNTNLPLVPRCAMAGTPGSTIKVSNTNYDLHTNCSQSCSVTLGLQTSINQVWGPYTYSFGGSLPANLKTLMISYRYNCDTNYANCGDKEEYYLIQKYGLVQWVHYIRIPATGAYAQLQKTIFNKLIVGVVTPDFPCF
;
A
#
# COMPACT_ATOMS: atom_id res chain seq x y z
N MET A 1 32.18 -35.94 0.19
CA MET A 1 33.27 -35.07 -0.27
C MET A 1 32.64 -33.81 -0.78
N THR A 2 32.48 -32.79 0.04
CA THR A 2 31.78 -31.55 -0.28
C THR A 2 32.76 -30.42 -0.02
N GLN A 3 33.21 -29.76 -1.10
CA GLN A 3 34.10 -28.59 -0.97
C GLN A 3 33.27 -27.34 -0.76
N PHE A 4 33.46 -26.66 0.35
CA PHE A 4 33.05 -25.31 0.60
C PHE A 4 34.02 -24.34 -0.11
N ILE A 5 33.47 -23.43 -0.90
CA ILE A 5 34.21 -22.28 -1.45
C ILE A 5 33.87 -21.07 -0.57
N GLU A 6 34.80 -20.67 0.30
CA GLU A 6 34.76 -19.37 0.94
C GLU A 6 35.30 -18.30 -0.03
N SER A 7 34.49 -17.33 -0.37
CA SER A 7 34.94 -16.12 -1.08
C SER A 7 35.05 -14.97 -0.08
N SER A 8 36.28 -14.62 0.26
CA SER A 8 36.62 -13.44 1.05
C SER A 8 36.46 -12.19 0.20
N ILE A 9 35.62 -11.25 0.66
CA ILE A 9 35.50 -9.91 0.06
C ILE A 9 36.44 -8.98 0.83
N GLU A 10 37.45 -8.49 0.14
CA GLU A 10 38.42 -7.52 0.64
C GLU A 10 37.85 -6.09 0.49
N LEU A 11 37.67 -5.42 1.63
CA LEU A 11 37.12 -4.06 1.69
C LEU A 11 38.25 -3.04 1.49
N VAL A 12 38.34 -2.45 0.31
CA VAL A 12 39.28 -1.38 -0.01
C VAL A 12 38.70 -0.03 0.42
N LEU A 13 39.21 0.51 1.52
CA LEU A 13 38.91 1.87 1.97
C LEU A 13 39.68 2.90 1.10
N ARG A 14 38.98 3.77 0.39
CA ARG A 14 39.57 4.95 -0.28
C ARG A 14 39.41 6.19 0.62
N PRO A 15 40.46 7.07 0.71
CA PRO A 15 40.40 8.26 1.52
C PRO A 15 39.58 9.38 0.85
N GLN A 16 38.87 10.14 1.66
CA GLN A 16 38.06 11.31 1.28
C GLN A 16 38.96 12.54 1.02
N PRO A 17 38.67 13.38 0.01
CA PRO A 17 39.36 14.65 -0.17
C PRO A 17 38.72 15.78 0.67
N ASN A 18 39.57 16.61 1.26
CA ASN A 18 39.29 17.78 2.07
C ASN A 18 38.52 18.88 1.30
N PRO A 19 37.53 19.55 1.90
CA PRO A 19 36.87 20.69 1.28
C PRO A 19 37.63 22.02 1.58
N THR A 20 38.20 22.65 0.55
CA THR A 20 38.68 24.00 0.62
C THR A 20 37.57 25.05 0.48
N THR A 21 37.47 25.89 1.48
CA THR A 21 36.62 27.08 1.58
C THR A 21 36.84 28.07 0.44
N LYS A 22 35.81 28.50 -0.25
CA LYS A 22 35.76 29.75 -1.01
C LYS A 22 34.56 30.60 -0.56
N LYS A 23 34.89 31.72 0.08
CA LYS A 23 33.96 32.83 0.39
C LYS A 23 33.62 33.54 -0.90
N THR A 24 32.35 33.64 -1.25
CA THR A 24 31.86 34.54 -2.28
C THR A 24 30.84 35.48 -1.66
N VAL A 25 31.22 36.76 -1.68
CA VAL A 25 30.41 37.91 -1.25
C VAL A 25 29.42 38.24 -2.37
N PHE A 26 28.11 38.20 -2.09
CA PHE A 26 27.10 38.74 -3.00
C PHE A 26 26.42 39.95 -2.40
N ARG A 27 26.46 41.05 -3.19
CA ARG A 27 25.86 42.37 -2.93
C ARG A 27 24.33 42.26 -3.02
N ALA A 28 23.65 42.82 -2.03
CA ALA A 28 22.22 43.06 -2.05
C ALA A 28 21.88 44.23 -2.97
N VAL A 29 20.95 44.02 -3.89
CA VAL A 29 20.27 45.08 -4.64
C VAL A 29 18.81 45.10 -4.12
N PHE A 30 18.47 46.23 -3.47
CA PHE A 30 17.09 46.51 -3.07
C PHE A 30 16.32 47.07 -4.28
N VAL A 31 15.24 46.42 -4.67
CA VAL A 31 14.22 46.97 -5.55
C VAL A 31 12.92 47.06 -4.74
N LEU A 32 12.56 48.32 -4.45
CA LEU A 32 11.24 48.65 -3.87
C LEU A 32 10.19 48.58 -4.99
N ALA A 33 9.27 47.63 -4.89
CA ALA A 33 8.07 47.61 -5.70
C ALA A 33 6.82 47.74 -4.79
N SER A 34 6.05 48.75 -5.11
CA SER A 34 4.87 49.25 -4.43
C SER A 34 3.75 48.21 -4.34
N VAL A 35 3.25 47.95 -3.13
CA VAL A 35 2.16 47.02 -2.86
C VAL A 35 0.84 47.76 -3.06
N ALA A 36 0.10 47.35 -4.09
CA ALA A 36 -1.32 47.65 -4.20
C ALA A 36 -2.10 46.62 -3.34
N TRP A 37 -2.71 47.09 -2.26
CA TRP A 37 -3.59 46.27 -1.42
C TRP A 37 -4.93 46.03 -2.14
N CYS A 38 -5.06 44.85 -2.78
CA CYS A 38 -6.36 44.27 -3.06
C CYS A 38 -6.76 43.38 -1.88
N MET A 39 -7.61 43.89 -1.01
CA MET A 39 -8.32 43.06 -0.02
C MET A 39 -9.30 42.15 -0.75
N PHE A 40 -8.85 40.95 -1.13
CA PHE A 40 -9.74 39.82 -1.36
C PHE A 40 -9.97 39.15 -0.02
N THR A 41 -11.13 39.36 0.56
CA THR A 41 -11.68 38.50 1.59
C THR A 41 -12.00 37.15 0.92
N LEU A 42 -11.00 36.29 0.77
CA LEU A 42 -11.22 34.88 0.52
C LEU A 42 -11.87 34.31 1.77
N GLY A 43 -13.20 34.19 1.72
CA GLY A 43 -13.91 33.34 2.64
C GLY A 43 -13.22 31.99 2.63
N ASN A 44 -12.62 31.59 3.76
CA ASN A 44 -12.17 30.25 4.01
C ASN A 44 -13.42 29.35 4.05
N ALA A 45 -13.96 29.01 2.87
CA ALA A 45 -14.76 27.81 2.74
C ALA A 45 -13.76 26.67 3.01
N THR A 46 -13.69 26.23 4.25
CA THR A 46 -13.22 24.90 4.59
C THR A 46 -14.13 23.96 3.82
N LEU A 47 -13.71 23.60 2.60
CA LEU A 47 -14.20 22.40 1.95
C LEU A 47 -13.78 21.26 2.89
N ALA A 48 -14.63 20.97 3.87
CA ALA A 48 -14.67 19.66 4.47
C ALA A 48 -15.00 18.74 3.28
N ASN A 49 -13.95 18.21 2.64
CA ASN A 49 -14.07 17.14 1.70
C ASN A 49 -14.64 15.97 2.50
N ALA A 50 -15.96 15.91 2.57
CA ALA A 50 -16.65 14.76 3.07
C ALA A 50 -16.12 13.58 2.27
N GLU A 51 -15.47 12.66 3.00
CA GLU A 51 -15.21 11.32 2.49
C GLU A 51 -16.48 10.90 1.77
N SER A 52 -16.42 10.61 0.46
CA SER A 52 -17.63 10.35 -0.31
C SER A 52 -18.24 9.05 0.22
N THR A 53 -19.12 9.20 1.21
CA THR A 53 -19.92 8.09 1.73
C THR A 53 -20.84 7.67 0.60
N ILE A 54 -20.60 6.47 0.09
CA ILE A 54 -21.52 5.85 -0.85
C ILE A 54 -22.52 5.00 -0.05
N SER A 55 -23.74 4.92 -0.54
CA SER A 55 -24.71 3.98 -0.01
C SER A 55 -24.60 2.68 -0.80
N CYS A 56 -24.02 1.67 -0.21
CA CYS A 56 -23.97 0.35 -0.80
C CYS A 56 -25.33 -0.36 -0.76
N PRO A 57 -25.73 -1.11 -1.80
CA PRO A 57 -26.93 -1.92 -1.80
C PRO A 57 -27.01 -2.88 -0.61
N SER A 58 -28.22 -3.21 -0.17
CA SER A 58 -28.44 -4.20 0.88
C SER A 58 -27.73 -5.52 0.55
N GLY A 59 -27.07 -6.10 1.53
CA GLY A 59 -26.29 -7.35 1.36
C GLY A 59 -24.88 -7.15 0.82
N THR A 60 -24.46 -5.90 0.61
CA THR A 60 -23.06 -5.57 0.24
C THR A 60 -22.38 -4.74 1.32
N TYR A 61 -21.04 -4.67 1.24
CA TYR A 61 -20.18 -3.96 2.19
C TYR A 61 -19.43 -2.86 1.47
N ASP A 62 -19.39 -1.64 2.02
CA ASP A 62 -18.43 -0.62 1.57
C ASP A 62 -17.02 -1.06 1.97
N MET A 63 -16.24 -1.53 1.00
CA MET A 63 -14.91 -2.06 1.25
C MET A 63 -13.94 -1.03 1.80
N LEU A 64 -14.21 0.27 1.62
CA LEU A 64 -13.38 1.31 2.20
C LEU A 64 -13.41 1.26 3.75
N ASP A 65 -14.59 1.03 4.33
CA ASP A 65 -14.77 0.87 5.78
C ASP A 65 -14.08 -0.39 6.34
N TRP A 66 -13.81 -1.35 5.47
CA TRP A 66 -13.15 -2.61 5.83
C TRP A 66 -11.65 -2.59 5.57
N MET A 67 -11.18 -1.79 4.63
CA MET A 67 -9.76 -1.72 4.26
C MET A 67 -8.99 -0.65 5.02
N THR A 68 -9.69 0.28 5.70
CA THR A 68 -9.08 1.38 6.41
C THR A 68 -9.38 1.33 7.90
N LEU A 69 -8.47 1.87 8.70
CA LEU A 69 -8.73 2.16 10.11
C LEU A 69 -9.78 3.27 10.19
N ASP A 70 -10.76 3.11 11.07
CA ASP A 70 -11.86 4.08 11.25
C ASP A 70 -11.35 5.50 11.46
N SER A 71 -12.08 6.48 10.95
CA SER A 71 -11.68 7.89 11.01
C SER A 71 -11.41 8.41 12.43
N SER A 72 -12.10 7.86 13.42
CA SER A 72 -11.88 8.20 14.84
C SER A 72 -10.60 7.61 15.41
N LEU A 73 -10.01 6.62 14.77
CA LEU A 73 -8.82 5.91 15.23
C LEU A 73 -7.57 6.31 14.43
N ARG A 74 -7.64 6.41 13.11
CA ARG A 74 -6.48 6.56 12.22
C ARG A 74 -5.66 7.84 12.42
N SER A 75 -6.22 8.89 13.03
CA SER A 75 -5.48 10.11 13.37
C SER A 75 -4.59 9.95 14.61
N THR A 76 -4.76 8.88 15.36
CA THR A 76 -4.11 8.69 16.67
C THR A 76 -3.42 7.35 16.78
N TYR A 77 -3.91 6.33 16.10
CA TYR A 77 -3.50 4.95 16.29
C TYR A 77 -3.02 4.29 14.99
N HIS A 78 -2.25 3.23 15.18
CA HIS A 78 -1.93 2.24 14.17
C HIS A 78 -2.11 0.83 14.75
N LEU A 79 -2.08 -0.16 13.89
CA LEU A 79 -2.04 -1.56 14.32
C LEU A 79 -0.58 -2.04 14.38
N GLU A 80 -0.24 -2.78 15.42
CA GLU A 80 1.03 -3.51 15.51
C GLU A 80 0.80 -5.01 15.47
N GLY A 81 1.75 -5.70 14.90
CA GLY A 81 1.84 -7.16 14.88
C GLY A 81 3.04 -7.68 15.64
N THR A 82 3.36 -8.95 15.41
CA THR A 82 4.50 -9.62 16.05
C THR A 82 5.84 -9.18 15.49
N SER A 83 5.88 -8.62 14.28
CA SER A 83 7.12 -8.27 13.59
C SER A 83 7.15 -6.81 13.11
N ASN A 84 6.04 -6.26 12.64
CA ASN A 84 6.00 -4.92 12.04
C ASN A 84 4.74 -4.15 12.42
N PRO A 85 4.81 -2.82 12.61
CA PRO A 85 3.65 -1.97 12.71
C PRO A 85 2.99 -1.78 11.33
N LEU A 86 1.68 -1.61 11.30
CA LEU A 86 0.89 -1.25 10.14
C LEU A 86 0.19 0.10 10.39
N TYR A 87 0.51 1.06 9.57
CA TYR A 87 -0.13 2.37 9.59
C TYR A 87 -1.08 2.48 8.41
N THR A 88 -2.32 2.87 8.68
CA THR A 88 -3.25 3.28 7.63
C THR A 88 -3.31 4.79 7.61
N THR A 89 -2.80 5.40 6.57
CA THR A 89 -2.78 6.84 6.40
C THR A 89 -3.71 7.25 5.27
N TRP A 90 -4.39 8.36 5.47
CA TRP A 90 -5.40 8.88 4.59
C TRP A 90 -5.25 10.38 4.38
N THR A 91 -5.29 10.84 3.15
CA THR A 91 -5.38 12.26 2.84
C THR A 91 -6.82 12.59 2.44
N PRO A 92 -7.59 13.33 3.26
CA PRO A 92 -8.97 13.65 2.94
C PRO A 92 -9.11 14.28 1.54
N GLY A 93 -10.11 13.83 0.77
CA GLY A 93 -10.38 14.35 -0.57
C GLY A 93 -9.41 13.94 -1.67
N SER A 94 -8.34 13.21 -1.35
CA SER A 94 -7.35 12.77 -2.34
C SER A 94 -7.80 11.54 -3.14
N GLY A 95 -8.82 10.82 -2.69
CA GLY A 95 -9.21 9.52 -3.27
C GLY A 95 -8.16 8.43 -3.08
N LYS A 96 -7.27 8.58 -2.07
CA LYS A 96 -6.15 7.68 -1.80
C LYS A 96 -6.09 7.30 -0.33
N PHE A 97 -5.61 6.09 -0.07
CA PHE A 97 -5.12 5.71 1.26
C PHE A 97 -3.86 4.83 1.11
N TYR A 98 -3.12 4.68 2.21
CA TYR A 98 -1.82 4.04 2.23
C TYR A 98 -1.79 2.99 3.31
N TRP A 99 -1.27 1.82 3.00
CA TRP A 99 -0.78 0.86 3.99
C TRP A 99 0.73 0.99 4.07
N ILE A 100 1.22 1.34 5.25
CA ILE A 100 2.64 1.55 5.52
C ILE A 100 3.07 0.52 6.54
N GLU A 101 3.96 -0.39 6.16
CA GLU A 101 4.50 -1.42 7.04
C GLU A 101 5.95 -1.10 7.40
N GLY A 102 6.30 -1.34 8.68
CA GLY A 102 7.64 -1.08 9.19
C GLY A 102 7.92 0.36 9.61
N GLY A 103 9.10 0.59 10.18
CA GLY A 103 9.48 1.85 10.80
C GLY A 103 10.00 2.94 9.85
N LEU A 104 10.04 2.70 8.54
CA LEU A 104 10.72 3.59 7.57
C LEU A 104 9.80 4.62 6.91
N GLY A 105 8.48 4.54 7.15
CA GLY A 105 7.52 5.48 6.53
C GLY A 105 7.22 5.21 5.06
N TYR A 106 7.81 4.19 4.44
CA TYR A 106 7.52 3.83 3.05
C TYR A 106 6.21 3.05 2.96
N PRO A 107 5.33 3.39 2.01
CA PRO A 107 4.11 2.62 1.82
C PRO A 107 4.44 1.23 1.27
N TRP A 108 3.82 0.21 1.87
CA TRP A 108 3.72 -1.11 1.31
C TRP A 108 2.79 -1.10 0.09
N ASP A 109 1.58 -0.55 0.27
CA ASP A 109 0.62 -0.35 -0.80
C ASP A 109 0.04 1.06 -0.78
N ILE A 110 -0.20 1.62 -1.96
CA ILE A 110 -1.01 2.82 -2.15
C ILE A 110 -2.24 2.44 -2.96
N GLN A 111 -3.41 2.64 -2.37
CA GLN A 111 -4.69 2.38 -2.98
C GLN A 111 -5.36 3.69 -3.41
N LEU A 112 -6.02 3.64 -4.58
CA LEU A 112 -6.96 4.65 -5.04
C LEU A 112 -8.37 4.13 -4.87
N TYR A 113 -9.35 5.00 -4.76
CA TYR A 113 -10.76 4.61 -4.73
C TYR A 113 -11.65 5.62 -5.44
N ASP A 114 -12.74 5.11 -5.98
CA ASP A 114 -13.85 5.88 -6.51
C ASP A 114 -15.19 5.28 -6.02
N SER A 115 -16.30 5.62 -6.66
CA SER A 115 -17.60 5.06 -6.33
C SER A 115 -17.80 3.61 -6.79
N LYS A 116 -16.93 3.05 -7.62
CA LYS A 116 -17.07 1.72 -8.22
C LYS A 116 -16.10 0.70 -7.65
N TYR A 117 -14.82 1.11 -7.45
CA TYR A 117 -13.74 0.21 -7.09
C TYR A 117 -12.78 0.82 -6.08
N ILE A 118 -12.08 -0.07 -5.40
CA ILE A 118 -10.79 0.22 -4.77
C ILE A 118 -9.74 -0.40 -5.68
N TYR A 119 -8.71 0.38 -6.01
CA TYR A 119 -7.66 0.02 -6.94
C TYR A 119 -6.33 -0.10 -6.20
N LEU A 120 -5.53 -1.05 -6.59
CA LEU A 120 -4.11 -1.05 -6.30
C LEU A 120 -3.40 -0.14 -7.30
N TRP A 121 -2.75 0.92 -6.82
CA TRP A 121 -2.00 1.86 -7.67
C TRP A 121 -0.51 1.58 -7.62
N ILE A 122 0.03 1.43 -6.43
CA ILE A 122 1.43 1.12 -6.18
C ILE A 122 1.49 -0.01 -5.18
N THR A 123 2.36 -0.99 -5.42
CA THR A 123 2.64 -2.09 -4.49
C THR A 123 4.13 -2.35 -4.42
N GLU A 124 4.63 -2.59 -3.22
CA GLU A 124 6.01 -2.97 -3.03
C GLU A 124 6.29 -4.38 -3.57
N MET A 125 7.47 -4.54 -4.14
CA MET A 125 7.95 -5.83 -4.66
C MET A 125 9.11 -6.38 -3.87
N SER A 126 9.92 -5.52 -3.26
CA SER A 126 11.10 -5.92 -2.51
C SER A 126 11.48 -4.89 -1.47
N TRP A 127 11.68 -5.34 -0.23
CA TRP A 127 12.23 -4.58 0.89
C TRP A 127 13.76 -4.51 0.89
N THR A 128 14.39 -5.39 0.13
CA THR A 128 15.84 -5.41 0.05
C THR A 128 16.33 -4.29 -0.86
N VAL A 129 17.50 -3.78 -0.56
CA VAL A 129 18.14 -2.75 -1.40
C VAL A 129 18.70 -3.41 -2.67
N PRO A 130 18.33 -2.88 -3.85
CA PRO A 130 17.45 -1.75 -4.08
C PRO A 130 15.96 -2.13 -3.92
N GLN A 131 15.21 -1.29 -3.19
CA GLN A 131 13.76 -1.43 -3.12
C GLN A 131 13.13 -1.34 -4.51
N SER A 132 12.06 -2.08 -4.72
CA SER A 132 11.33 -2.04 -5.99
C SER A 132 9.82 -1.98 -5.77
N TYR A 133 9.15 -1.27 -6.67
CA TYR A 133 7.71 -1.04 -6.65
C TYR A 133 7.10 -1.24 -8.03
N LYS A 134 5.93 -1.86 -8.09
CA LYS A 134 5.06 -1.79 -9.27
C LYS A 134 4.15 -0.59 -9.14
N LYS A 135 4.11 0.25 -10.17
CA LYS A 135 3.12 1.30 -10.33
C LYS A 135 2.24 0.97 -11.52
N PHE A 136 0.96 0.74 -11.27
CA PHE A 136 -0.01 0.48 -12.32
C PHE A 136 -0.31 1.78 -13.08
N THR A 137 -0.14 1.77 -14.41
CA THR A 137 -0.12 2.94 -15.27
C THR A 137 -1.26 2.96 -16.28
N ASN A 138 -1.41 4.08 -17.00
CA ASN A 138 -2.29 4.24 -18.19
C ASN A 138 -3.79 4.16 -17.93
N ASN A 139 -4.32 4.90 -16.95
CA ASN A 139 -5.75 4.95 -16.61
C ASN A 139 -6.37 3.61 -16.20
N THR A 140 -5.57 2.58 -16.07
CA THR A 140 -5.97 1.24 -15.66
C THR A 140 -5.23 0.86 -14.38
N ASN A 141 -5.47 1.63 -13.29
CA ASN A 141 -5.13 1.13 -11.97
C ASN A 141 -5.71 -0.29 -11.84
N LEU A 142 -5.00 -1.17 -11.15
CA LEU A 142 -5.47 -2.54 -10.96
C LEU A 142 -6.72 -2.54 -10.07
N PRO A 143 -7.96 -2.79 -10.55
CA PRO A 143 -9.11 -2.88 -9.68
C PRO A 143 -8.94 -4.09 -8.75
N LEU A 144 -8.77 -3.79 -7.47
CA LEU A 144 -8.54 -4.81 -6.44
C LEU A 144 -9.86 -5.41 -5.96
N VAL A 145 -10.82 -4.56 -5.60
CA VAL A 145 -12.15 -4.97 -5.14
C VAL A 145 -13.22 -3.99 -5.60
N PRO A 146 -14.50 -4.44 -5.78
CA PRO A 146 -15.61 -3.51 -5.92
C PRO A 146 -15.74 -2.66 -4.67
N ARG A 147 -16.10 -1.38 -4.80
CA ARG A 147 -16.36 -0.52 -3.65
C ARG A 147 -17.47 -1.09 -2.78
N CYS A 148 -18.54 -1.57 -3.38
CA CYS A 148 -19.60 -2.32 -2.71
C CYS A 148 -19.43 -3.82 -2.99
N ALA A 149 -18.77 -4.53 -2.10
CA ALA A 149 -18.54 -5.96 -2.25
C ALA A 149 -19.76 -6.78 -1.83
N MET A 150 -20.06 -7.83 -2.59
CA MET A 150 -21.14 -8.75 -2.28
C MET A 150 -20.88 -9.50 -0.98
N ALA A 151 -21.91 -9.70 -0.18
CA ALA A 151 -21.85 -10.59 0.98
C ALA A 151 -21.92 -12.05 0.54
N GLY A 152 -21.30 -12.93 1.33
CA GLY A 152 -21.37 -14.37 1.14
C GLY A 152 -20.15 -14.97 0.42
N THR A 153 -20.29 -16.22 0.04
CA THR A 153 -19.24 -17.02 -0.60
C THR A 153 -19.78 -17.58 -1.90
N PRO A 154 -19.11 -17.36 -3.06
CA PRO A 154 -17.77 -16.81 -3.24
C PRO A 154 -17.63 -15.29 -3.22
N GLY A 155 -18.53 -14.44 -2.89
CA GLY A 155 -18.38 -12.99 -2.87
C GLY A 155 -18.07 -12.35 -4.22
N SER A 156 -17.59 -11.12 -4.21
CA SER A 156 -17.25 -10.37 -5.42
C SER A 156 -15.96 -10.88 -6.06
N THR A 157 -15.97 -11.03 -7.37
CA THR A 157 -14.81 -11.49 -8.16
C THR A 157 -14.52 -10.48 -9.26
N ILE A 158 -13.26 -10.08 -9.40
CA ILE A 158 -12.75 -9.23 -10.48
C ILE A 158 -11.65 -9.99 -11.21
N LYS A 159 -11.77 -10.10 -12.51
CA LYS A 159 -10.71 -10.62 -13.40
C LYS A 159 -10.10 -9.46 -14.16
N VAL A 160 -8.79 -9.35 -14.08
CA VAL A 160 -8.02 -8.29 -14.73
C VAL A 160 -6.97 -8.94 -15.61
N SER A 161 -6.99 -8.61 -16.90
CA SER A 161 -6.04 -9.15 -17.87
C SER A 161 -5.06 -8.08 -18.32
N ASN A 162 -3.76 -8.42 -18.30
CA ASN A 162 -2.70 -7.65 -18.90
C ASN A 162 -2.67 -6.16 -18.51
N THR A 163 -2.86 -5.87 -17.23
CA THR A 163 -2.72 -4.49 -16.73
C THR A 163 -1.25 -4.08 -16.79
N ASN A 164 -0.98 -2.96 -17.45
CA ASN A 164 0.35 -2.38 -17.53
C ASN A 164 0.82 -1.87 -16.17
N TYR A 165 2.08 -2.08 -15.88
CA TYR A 165 2.75 -1.44 -14.76
C TYR A 165 4.18 -1.01 -15.14
N ASP A 166 4.67 0.01 -14.46
CA ASP A 166 6.07 0.37 -14.42
C ASP A 166 6.69 -0.26 -13.17
N LEU A 167 7.78 -0.99 -13.34
CA LEU A 167 8.60 -1.46 -12.25
C LEU A 167 9.69 -0.42 -11.96
N HIS A 168 9.60 0.22 -10.81
CA HIS A 168 10.56 1.19 -10.33
C HIS A 168 11.54 0.54 -9.37
N THR A 169 12.84 0.71 -9.59
CA THR A 169 13.89 0.18 -8.72
C THR A 169 14.81 1.30 -8.26
N ASN A 170 15.36 1.17 -7.05
CA ASN A 170 16.36 2.08 -6.46
C ASN A 170 15.89 3.54 -6.33
N CYS A 171 14.66 3.73 -5.87
CA CYS A 171 14.00 5.04 -5.78
C CYS A 171 14.63 6.04 -4.81
N SER A 172 15.60 5.63 -3.98
CA SER A 172 16.31 6.53 -3.06
C SER A 172 17.31 7.47 -3.75
N GLN A 173 17.70 7.17 -4.99
CA GLN A 173 18.68 7.97 -5.74
C GLN A 173 18.20 8.38 -7.13
N SER A 174 17.77 7.43 -7.93
CA SER A 174 17.16 7.61 -9.25
C SER A 174 16.36 6.37 -9.59
N CYS A 175 15.10 6.54 -9.97
CA CYS A 175 14.26 5.40 -10.34
C CYS A 175 14.61 4.92 -11.74
N SER A 176 15.09 3.68 -11.86
CA SER A 176 15.05 2.97 -13.14
C SER A 176 13.66 2.39 -13.34
N VAL A 177 13.16 2.41 -14.57
CA VAL A 177 11.81 1.98 -14.92
C VAL A 177 11.86 0.87 -15.97
N THR A 178 11.13 -0.21 -15.73
CA THR A 178 10.90 -1.28 -16.70
C THR A 178 9.40 -1.54 -16.82
N LEU A 179 8.91 -1.60 -18.05
CA LEU A 179 7.50 -1.89 -18.32
C LEU A 179 7.20 -3.37 -18.11
N GLY A 180 6.03 -3.68 -17.57
CA GLY A 180 5.54 -5.03 -17.38
C GLY A 180 4.03 -5.14 -17.52
N LEU A 181 3.55 -6.38 -17.54
CA LEU A 181 2.12 -6.71 -17.60
C LEU A 181 1.77 -7.62 -16.44
N GLN A 182 0.61 -7.40 -15.84
CA GLN A 182 0.09 -8.27 -14.81
C GLN A 182 -1.34 -8.70 -15.10
N THR A 183 -1.58 -10.01 -14.98
CA THR A 183 -2.90 -10.64 -15.00
C THR A 183 -3.23 -11.11 -13.60
N SER A 184 -4.42 -10.79 -13.11
CA SER A 184 -4.85 -11.16 -11.76
C SER A 184 -6.31 -11.55 -11.69
N ILE A 185 -6.65 -12.30 -10.64
CA ILE A 185 -8.02 -12.57 -10.23
C ILE A 185 -8.17 -12.27 -8.75
N ASN A 186 -9.08 -11.37 -8.43
CA ASN A 186 -9.32 -10.86 -7.09
C ASN A 186 -10.72 -11.28 -6.66
N GLN A 187 -10.85 -11.74 -5.42
CA GLN A 187 -12.12 -12.23 -4.89
C GLN A 187 -12.30 -11.75 -3.45
N VAL A 188 -13.52 -11.30 -3.13
CA VAL A 188 -13.91 -11.01 -1.75
C VAL A 188 -14.70 -12.18 -1.21
N TRP A 189 -14.27 -12.73 -0.07
CA TRP A 189 -14.83 -13.87 0.60
C TRP A 189 -15.38 -13.50 1.97
N GLY A 190 -16.30 -14.28 2.45
CA GLY A 190 -16.90 -14.12 3.77
C GLY A 190 -18.34 -13.60 3.71
N PRO A 191 -18.87 -13.04 4.81
CA PRO A 191 -18.13 -12.83 6.07
C PRO A 191 -17.87 -14.14 6.81
N TYR A 192 -16.68 -14.20 7.40
CA TYR A 192 -16.28 -15.26 8.32
C TYR A 192 -16.25 -14.74 9.75
N THR A 193 -16.05 -15.63 10.71
CA THR A 193 -15.81 -15.25 12.12
C THR A 193 -14.42 -15.71 12.51
N TYR A 194 -13.56 -14.75 12.89
CA TYR A 194 -12.19 -15.02 13.32
C TYR A 194 -11.86 -14.32 14.64
N SER A 195 -10.86 -14.87 15.33
CA SER A 195 -10.23 -14.26 16.50
C SER A 195 -8.74 -14.12 16.24
N PHE A 196 -8.25 -12.88 16.22
CA PHE A 196 -6.85 -12.57 15.90
C PHE A 196 -5.99 -12.36 17.15
N GLY A 197 -6.60 -12.37 18.34
CA GLY A 197 -5.92 -12.17 19.62
C GLY A 197 -5.47 -10.72 19.82
N GLY A 198 -4.46 -10.51 20.68
CA GLY A 198 -3.93 -9.21 21.02
C GLY A 198 -4.96 -8.31 21.73
N SER A 199 -5.05 -7.05 21.33
CA SER A 199 -6.05 -6.09 21.85
C SER A 199 -7.35 -6.08 21.03
N LEU A 200 -7.45 -6.90 19.99
CA LEU A 200 -8.69 -7.02 19.22
C LEU A 200 -9.69 -7.94 19.93
N PRO A 201 -11.00 -7.63 19.86
CA PRO A 201 -12.03 -8.52 20.38
C PRO A 201 -11.99 -9.91 19.74
N ALA A 202 -12.54 -10.92 20.41
CA ALA A 202 -12.74 -12.24 19.84
C ALA A 202 -13.97 -12.27 18.91
N ASN A 203 -14.03 -13.28 18.03
CA ASN A 203 -15.18 -13.57 17.17
C ASN A 203 -15.60 -12.39 16.26
N LEU A 204 -14.61 -11.74 15.65
CA LEU A 204 -14.86 -10.61 14.78
C LEU A 204 -15.35 -11.07 13.40
N LYS A 205 -16.35 -10.37 12.89
CA LYS A 205 -16.81 -10.51 11.52
C LYS A 205 -15.69 -10.05 10.59
N THR A 206 -15.29 -10.91 9.67
CA THR A 206 -14.09 -10.73 8.85
C THR A 206 -14.43 -10.97 7.38
N LEU A 207 -14.05 -10.03 6.51
CA LEU A 207 -13.96 -10.23 5.08
C LEU A 207 -12.53 -10.61 4.72
N MET A 208 -12.36 -11.36 3.63
CA MET A 208 -11.04 -11.72 3.13
C MET A 208 -10.97 -11.39 1.64
N ILE A 209 -9.97 -10.64 1.23
CA ILE A 209 -9.61 -10.46 -0.18
C ILE A 209 -8.59 -11.53 -0.52
N SER A 210 -8.87 -12.35 -1.53
CA SER A 210 -7.87 -13.21 -2.17
C SER A 210 -7.42 -12.53 -3.45
N TYR A 211 -6.17 -12.10 -3.48
CA TYR A 211 -5.50 -11.47 -4.62
C TYR A 211 -4.53 -12.48 -5.22
N ARG A 212 -4.84 -12.99 -6.41
CA ARG A 212 -3.97 -13.91 -7.16
C ARG A 212 -3.46 -13.19 -8.38
N TYR A 213 -2.15 -13.24 -8.62
CA TYR A 213 -1.49 -12.50 -9.69
C TYR A 213 -0.41 -13.35 -10.37
N ASN A 214 0.19 -12.81 -11.42
CA ASN A 214 1.04 -13.56 -12.34
C ASN A 214 0.28 -14.77 -12.90
N CYS A 215 -0.98 -14.52 -13.33
CA CYS A 215 -1.85 -15.56 -13.82
C CYS A 215 -1.67 -15.80 -15.32
N ASP A 216 -1.94 -17.04 -15.74
CA ASP A 216 -2.17 -17.34 -17.15
C ASP A 216 -3.46 -16.67 -17.66
N THR A 217 -3.65 -16.68 -18.98
CA THR A 217 -4.79 -16.05 -19.64
C THR A 217 -6.15 -16.59 -19.23
N ASN A 218 -6.18 -17.81 -18.69
CA ASN A 218 -7.40 -18.48 -18.24
C ASN A 218 -7.65 -18.28 -16.73
N TYR A 219 -6.74 -17.63 -15.99
CA TYR A 219 -6.75 -17.47 -14.55
C TYR A 219 -6.73 -18.78 -13.76
N ALA A 220 -6.40 -19.89 -14.41
CA ALA A 220 -6.33 -21.19 -13.77
C ALA A 220 -5.05 -21.35 -12.94
N ASN A 221 -3.95 -20.77 -13.43
CA ASN A 221 -2.65 -20.84 -12.79
C ASN A 221 -2.14 -19.42 -12.53
N CYS A 222 -2.08 -19.04 -11.26
CA CYS A 222 -1.43 -17.81 -10.81
C CYS A 222 -0.18 -18.18 -10.03
N GLY A 223 0.93 -17.48 -10.24
CA GLY A 223 2.19 -17.76 -9.55
C GLY A 223 2.12 -17.44 -8.07
N ASP A 224 1.41 -16.39 -7.73
CA ASP A 224 1.33 -15.84 -6.39
C ASP A 224 -0.11 -15.64 -5.94
N LYS A 225 -0.31 -15.70 -4.62
CA LYS A 225 -1.57 -15.41 -3.97
C LYS A 225 -1.32 -14.66 -2.67
N GLU A 226 -2.06 -13.59 -2.45
CA GLU A 226 -2.12 -12.91 -1.17
C GLU A 226 -3.52 -12.94 -0.61
N GLU A 227 -3.62 -12.99 0.70
CA GLU A 227 -4.88 -12.94 1.44
C GLU A 227 -4.83 -11.81 2.45
N TYR A 228 -5.76 -10.86 2.32
CA TYR A 228 -5.94 -9.72 3.20
C TYR A 228 -7.18 -9.96 4.05
N TYR A 229 -7.01 -10.09 5.37
CA TYR A 229 -8.10 -10.28 6.31
C TYR A 229 -8.48 -8.94 6.91
N LEU A 230 -9.72 -8.54 6.71
CA LEU A 230 -10.23 -7.21 6.95
C LEU A 230 -11.33 -7.24 8.01
N ILE A 231 -11.28 -6.31 8.94
CA ILE A 231 -12.30 -6.11 9.96
C ILE A 231 -12.79 -4.69 9.89
N GLN A 232 -14.11 -4.50 9.83
CA GLN A 232 -14.71 -3.17 9.88
C GLN A 232 -14.19 -2.41 11.11
N LYS A 233 -13.87 -1.14 10.96
CA LYS A 233 -13.27 -0.25 11.95
C LYS A 233 -11.75 -0.42 12.14
N TYR A 234 -11.21 -1.64 12.00
CA TYR A 234 -9.77 -1.89 12.20
C TYR A 234 -8.97 -2.00 10.90
N GLY A 235 -9.65 -2.17 9.77
CA GLY A 235 -8.97 -2.32 8.49
C GLY A 235 -8.28 -3.67 8.34
N LEU A 236 -7.08 -3.67 7.75
CA LEU A 236 -6.26 -4.86 7.56
C LEU A 236 -5.68 -5.35 8.88
N VAL A 237 -6.02 -6.58 9.26
CA VAL A 237 -5.57 -7.20 10.53
C VAL A 237 -4.69 -8.43 10.32
N GLN A 238 -4.69 -9.00 9.13
CA GLN A 238 -3.78 -10.09 8.78
C GLN A 238 -3.53 -10.09 7.28
N TRP A 239 -2.29 -10.32 6.91
CA TRP A 239 -1.86 -10.57 5.54
C TRP A 239 -1.11 -11.89 5.46
N VAL A 240 -1.33 -12.64 4.38
CA VAL A 240 -0.66 -13.91 4.12
C VAL A 240 -0.25 -13.97 2.66
N HIS A 241 1.01 -14.24 2.38
CA HIS A 241 1.54 -14.47 1.05
C HIS A 241 1.79 -15.94 0.81
N TYR A 242 1.42 -16.40 -0.37
CA TYR A 242 1.60 -17.77 -0.83
C TYR A 242 2.24 -17.77 -2.21
N ILE A 243 3.07 -18.77 -2.45
CA ILE A 243 3.59 -19.09 -3.78
C ILE A 243 2.98 -20.41 -4.29
N ARG A 244 2.77 -20.50 -5.58
CA ARG A 244 2.26 -21.72 -6.21
C ARG A 244 3.41 -22.72 -6.37
N ILE A 245 3.18 -23.96 -5.95
CA ILE A 245 4.09 -25.09 -6.19
C ILE A 245 3.77 -25.66 -7.57
N PRO A 246 4.69 -25.53 -8.58
CA PRO A 246 4.40 -25.93 -9.96
C PRO A 246 4.01 -27.42 -10.07
N ALA A 247 4.67 -28.29 -9.32
CA ALA A 247 4.46 -29.74 -9.39
C ALA A 247 3.06 -30.19 -8.96
N THR A 248 2.43 -29.50 -8.01
CA THR A 248 1.13 -29.90 -7.44
C THR A 248 0.01 -28.93 -7.76
N GLY A 249 0.33 -27.71 -8.18
CA GLY A 249 -0.62 -26.62 -8.34
C GLY A 249 -1.11 -26.03 -7.03
N ALA A 250 -0.70 -26.57 -5.88
CA ALA A 250 -1.07 -26.09 -4.55
C ALA A 250 -0.32 -24.79 -4.21
N TYR A 251 -0.88 -24.02 -3.28
CA TYR A 251 -0.23 -22.85 -2.72
C TYR A 251 0.45 -23.16 -1.40
N ALA A 252 1.73 -22.85 -1.29
CA ALA A 252 2.47 -22.92 -0.04
C ALA A 252 2.57 -21.51 0.59
N GLN A 253 2.25 -21.42 1.88
CA GLN A 253 2.42 -20.17 2.61
C GLN A 253 3.91 -19.81 2.69
N LEU A 254 4.24 -18.62 2.22
CA LEU A 254 5.60 -18.06 2.29
C LEU A 254 5.77 -17.16 3.52
N GLN A 255 4.80 -16.27 3.73
CA GLN A 255 4.84 -15.28 4.80
C GLN A 255 3.45 -15.05 5.38
N LYS A 256 3.41 -14.69 6.67
CA LYS A 256 2.18 -14.28 7.36
C LYS A 256 2.51 -13.20 8.37
N THR A 257 1.73 -12.13 8.35
CA THR A 257 1.78 -11.06 9.35
C THR A 257 0.41 -10.85 9.96
N ILE A 258 0.33 -10.68 11.27
CA ILE A 258 -0.89 -10.37 12.00
C ILE A 258 -0.70 -9.05 12.71
N PHE A 259 -1.63 -8.11 12.51
CA PHE A 259 -1.68 -6.78 13.11
C PHE A 259 -2.84 -6.77 14.11
N ASN A 260 -2.59 -7.05 15.36
CA ASN A 260 -3.64 -7.28 16.35
C ASN A 260 -3.52 -6.45 17.64
N LYS A 261 -2.61 -5.46 17.66
CA LYS A 261 -2.48 -4.51 18.77
C LYS A 261 -2.74 -3.11 18.26
N LEU A 262 -3.63 -2.39 18.93
CA LEU A 262 -3.90 -0.97 18.65
C LEU A 262 -2.99 -0.11 19.52
N ILE A 263 -2.08 0.60 18.90
CA ILE A 263 -1.02 1.39 19.56
C ILE A 263 -1.15 2.86 19.16
N VAL A 264 -0.82 3.77 20.07
CA VAL A 264 -0.79 5.22 19.82
C VAL A 264 0.42 5.55 18.91
N GLY A 265 0.17 6.25 17.83
CA GLY A 265 1.19 6.71 16.88
C GLY A 265 0.65 6.73 15.46
N VAL A 266 1.09 7.73 14.69
CA VAL A 266 0.74 7.90 13.27
C VAL A 266 2.02 8.14 12.49
N VAL A 267 2.10 7.57 11.28
CA VAL A 267 3.20 7.81 10.35
C VAL A 267 2.68 8.53 9.13
N THR A 268 3.38 9.58 8.74
CA THR A 268 3.18 10.22 7.44
C THR A 268 3.99 9.46 6.40
N PRO A 269 3.39 9.06 5.28
CA PRO A 269 4.13 8.36 4.25
C PRO A 269 5.19 9.28 3.64
N ASP A 270 6.41 8.81 3.59
CA ASP A 270 7.51 9.41 2.82
C ASP A 270 7.80 8.47 1.65
N PHE A 271 7.47 8.89 0.45
CA PHE A 271 7.64 8.06 -0.73
C PHE A 271 8.37 8.79 -1.84
N PRO A 272 9.70 8.66 -1.90
CA PRO A 272 10.54 9.45 -2.78
C PRO A 272 10.38 9.15 -4.27
N CYS A 273 9.67 8.07 -4.63
CA CYS A 273 9.52 7.67 -6.03
C CYS A 273 8.35 8.33 -6.78
N PHE A 274 7.36 8.93 -6.09
CA PHE A 274 6.10 9.36 -6.74
C PHE A 274 5.52 10.61 -6.10
#